data_d85c33caa60f1dcd212c2fe9680aa50d
#
_entry.id   d85c33caa60f1dcd212c2fe9680aa50d
#
_cell.length_a   1.000
_cell.length_b   1.000
_cell.length_c   1.000
_cell.angle_alpha   90.00
_cell.angle_beta   90.00
_cell.angle_gamma   90.00
#
_symmetry.space_group_name_H-M   'P 1'
#
loop_
_entity.id
_entity.type
_entity.pdbx_description
1 polymer ?
#
loop_
_entity_poly.entity_id
_entity_poly.type
_entity_poly.pdbx_seq_one_letter_code
_entity_poly.pdbx_strand_id
1 'polypeptide(L)'
;VAGAAVLRTTGGRAGTAQLGRDGIARIESEIVKLGSPQTTWFSARACTVPGPSGQSVLMTLQSIHGSDFFGPVQWTATADLGRTWSEPRPIPSLGRRRVDAEIEEGVCDVVPEYHAATKTVLAIGHNVFYRPKGFYRPQPPRWPVYAVRSPEGVWSEARRLPWDDPRGSNIYTCNCAQRSMLDNGHLLIPFSFGPQGRADRSVATAEVSFDGRELKILRMGPELRLNAGRGLLEPSLARFDGRYFLTLRAEDDRGYVTTSDDGLRWAPIRPWCWDDGEPLAMSTTQQRWLMHSDALRLVYTRKSAENAKVFRWRAPLYVAEVDRRQLRLIRSSERVAMALAGDAERHPKDVEQLGNFHTVAADPGQSWITVGAFAPSTFKGPLRISRVFWTRPNRG
;
A
#
# COMPACT_ATOMS: atom_id res chain seq x y z
N VAL A 1 9.50 -20.45 24.02
CA VAL A 1 8.83 -20.30 22.73
C VAL A 1 7.35 -20.09 23.01
N ALA A 2 6.89 -18.84 23.11
CA ALA A 2 5.46 -18.52 23.32
C ALA A 2 4.85 -18.27 21.94
N GLY A 3 3.99 -19.17 21.48
CA GLY A 3 3.21 -19.02 20.27
C GLY A 3 2.04 -18.04 20.49
N ALA A 4 1.89 -17.05 19.65
CA ALA A 4 0.77 -16.13 19.64
C ALA A 4 -0.50 -16.85 19.15
N ALA A 5 -1.57 -16.82 19.95
CA ALA A 5 -2.84 -17.44 19.61
C ALA A 5 -3.69 -16.51 18.74
N VAL A 6 -4.27 -17.06 17.68
CA VAL A 6 -5.22 -16.38 16.79
C VAL A 6 -6.64 -16.58 17.37
N LEU A 7 -7.31 -15.48 17.71
CA LEU A 7 -8.73 -15.51 18.07
C LEU A 7 -9.56 -15.33 16.78
N ARG A 8 -10.27 -16.37 16.38
CA ARG A 8 -11.29 -16.31 15.33
C ARG A 8 -12.62 -15.83 15.92
N THR A 9 -13.08 -14.67 15.54
CA THR A 9 -14.45 -14.25 15.80
C THR A 9 -15.35 -14.78 14.69
N THR A 10 -16.04 -15.89 14.94
CA THR A 10 -17.12 -16.38 14.10
C THR A 10 -18.41 -15.67 14.49
N GLY A 11 -18.81 -14.69 13.72
CA GLY A 11 -20.06 -13.99 13.89
C GLY A 11 -20.62 -13.51 12.55
N GLY A 12 -21.30 -14.38 11.83
CA GLY A 12 -22.03 -14.05 10.62
C GLY A 12 -22.70 -15.29 10.05
N ARG A 13 -24.03 -15.32 10.01
CA ARG A 13 -24.84 -16.38 9.42
C ARG A 13 -24.31 -16.77 8.03
N ALA A 14 -24.11 -18.05 7.82
CA ALA A 14 -23.82 -18.66 6.53
C ALA A 14 -24.96 -18.38 5.53
N GLY A 15 -24.76 -17.32 4.74
CA GLY A 15 -25.47 -17.17 3.48
C GLY A 15 -24.91 -18.20 2.51
N THR A 16 -25.78 -18.93 1.82
CA THR A 16 -25.46 -19.86 0.74
C THR A 16 -24.50 -19.16 -0.22
N ALA A 17 -23.27 -19.66 -0.30
CA ALA A 17 -22.23 -19.12 -1.18
C ALA A 17 -22.69 -19.29 -2.64
N GLN A 18 -23.18 -18.23 -3.22
CA GLN A 18 -23.30 -18.11 -4.67
C GLN A 18 -21.86 -18.12 -5.19
N LEU A 19 -21.44 -19.18 -5.86
CA LEU A 19 -20.13 -19.30 -6.51
C LEU A 19 -19.96 -18.07 -7.41
N GLY A 20 -19.16 -17.10 -6.93
CA GLY A 20 -19.03 -15.82 -7.59
C GLY A 20 -18.41 -15.98 -8.97
N ARG A 21 -19.07 -15.43 -9.97
CA ARG A 21 -18.55 -15.31 -11.35
C ARG A 21 -17.24 -14.49 -11.41
N ASP A 22 -16.90 -13.78 -10.34
CA ASP A 22 -15.73 -12.89 -10.19
C ASP A 22 -14.44 -13.58 -9.73
N GLY A 23 -14.42 -14.90 -9.58
CA GLY A 23 -13.24 -15.66 -9.19
C GLY A 23 -12.86 -15.58 -7.71
N ILE A 24 -13.57 -14.79 -6.88
CA ILE A 24 -13.40 -14.76 -5.43
C ILE A 24 -14.35 -15.78 -4.78
N ALA A 25 -13.79 -16.79 -4.11
CA ALA A 25 -14.58 -17.79 -3.40
C ALA A 25 -15.19 -17.21 -2.11
N ARG A 26 -14.34 -16.56 -1.30
CA ARG A 26 -14.74 -15.92 -0.04
C ARG A 26 -13.71 -14.89 0.39
N ILE A 27 -14.12 -14.02 1.31
CA ILE A 27 -13.25 -13.03 1.97
C ILE A 27 -13.44 -13.19 3.48
N GLU A 28 -12.34 -13.31 4.20
CA GLU A 28 -12.33 -13.47 5.66
C GLU A 28 -11.37 -12.46 6.28
N SER A 29 -11.80 -11.73 7.31
CA SER A 29 -10.97 -10.75 8.01
C SER A 29 -10.63 -11.25 9.41
N GLU A 30 -9.40 -11.02 9.83
CA GLU A 30 -8.87 -11.39 11.13
C GLU A 30 -8.03 -10.28 11.75
N ILE A 31 -7.91 -10.30 13.08
CA ILE A 31 -6.99 -9.44 13.82
C ILE A 31 -5.70 -10.23 14.07
N VAL A 32 -4.58 -9.60 13.71
CA VAL A 32 -3.24 -10.16 13.95
C VAL A 32 -2.64 -9.49 15.18
N LYS A 33 -2.28 -10.30 16.17
CA LYS A 33 -1.61 -9.84 17.38
C LYS A 33 -0.10 -9.93 17.18
N LEU A 34 0.58 -8.79 17.23
CA LEU A 34 2.03 -8.69 17.09
C LEU A 34 2.62 -7.79 18.18
N GLY A 35 3.67 -8.26 18.82
CA GLY A 35 4.38 -7.49 19.83
C GLY A 35 3.51 -7.09 21.01
N SER A 36 3.76 -5.90 21.57
CA SER A 36 3.01 -5.40 22.73
C SER A 36 1.56 -5.04 22.38
N PRO A 37 0.58 -5.40 23.22
CA PRO A 37 -0.83 -5.01 23.04
C PRO A 37 -1.07 -3.49 23.03
N GLN A 38 -0.13 -2.70 23.57
CA GLN A 38 -0.20 -1.24 23.58
C GLN A 38 0.25 -0.61 22.25
N THR A 39 0.87 -1.39 21.38
CA THR A 39 1.35 -0.90 20.08
C THR A 39 0.23 -0.88 19.06
N THR A 40 -0.05 0.27 18.48
CA THR A 40 -0.89 0.38 17.28
C THR A 40 0.00 0.36 16.05
N TRP A 41 -0.12 -0.70 15.28
CA TRP A 41 0.64 -0.86 14.05
C TRP A 41 0.00 -0.10 12.89
N PHE A 42 0.85 0.46 12.04
CA PHE A 42 0.48 1.23 10.87
C PHE A 42 1.39 0.87 9.69
N SER A 43 1.05 1.29 8.48
CA SER A 43 1.82 1.03 7.25
C SER A 43 2.23 -0.44 7.10
N ALA A 44 1.31 -1.37 7.41
CA ALA A 44 1.53 -2.79 7.24
C ALA A 44 1.63 -3.13 5.74
N ARG A 45 2.86 -3.28 5.24
CA ARG A 45 3.17 -3.55 3.83
C ARG A 45 3.83 -4.91 3.71
N ALA A 46 3.30 -5.78 2.87
CA ALA A 46 3.76 -7.15 2.78
C ALA A 46 4.24 -7.54 1.38
N CYS A 47 5.19 -8.43 1.30
CA CYS A 47 5.60 -9.12 0.07
C CYS A 47 5.79 -10.61 0.33
N THR A 48 5.63 -11.40 -0.71
CA THR A 48 5.92 -12.84 -0.68
C THR A 48 7.37 -13.06 -1.02
N VAL A 49 8.03 -13.94 -0.28
CA VAL A 49 9.45 -14.28 -0.40
C VAL A 49 9.56 -15.80 -0.48
N PRO A 50 10.34 -16.38 -1.40
CA PRO A 50 10.64 -17.80 -1.39
C PRO A 50 11.27 -18.21 -0.06
N GLY A 51 10.82 -19.33 0.50
CA GLY A 51 11.32 -19.89 1.76
C GLY A 51 11.67 -21.38 1.62
N PRO A 52 12.32 -21.97 2.63
CA PRO A 52 12.77 -23.37 2.57
C PRO A 52 11.62 -24.38 2.41
N SER A 53 10.44 -24.08 2.94
CA SER A 53 9.24 -24.94 2.91
C SER A 53 8.14 -24.43 2.01
N GLY A 54 8.44 -23.52 1.07
CA GLY A 54 7.48 -22.88 0.20
C GLY A 54 7.57 -21.36 0.24
N GLN A 55 6.43 -20.68 0.19
CA GLN A 55 6.39 -19.23 0.25
C GLN A 55 6.26 -18.73 1.71
N SER A 56 6.98 -17.68 2.03
CA SER A 56 6.87 -16.91 3.27
C SER A 56 6.35 -15.52 2.93
N VAL A 57 5.69 -14.87 3.88
CA VAL A 57 5.29 -13.47 3.73
C VAL A 57 6.08 -12.63 4.72
N LEU A 58 6.81 -11.65 4.19
CA LEU A 58 7.51 -10.63 4.98
C LEU A 58 6.65 -9.37 4.98
N MET A 59 6.51 -8.72 6.14
CA MET A 59 5.74 -7.48 6.29
C MET A 59 6.59 -6.43 7.02
N THR A 60 6.69 -5.23 6.45
CA THR A 60 7.18 -4.04 7.13
C THR A 60 6.01 -3.31 7.79
N LEU A 61 6.28 -2.68 8.92
CA LEU A 61 5.27 -1.97 9.72
C LEU A 61 5.93 -0.91 10.61
N GLN A 62 5.14 0.04 11.07
CA GLN A 62 5.56 1.09 11.99
C GLN A 62 4.50 1.29 13.06
N SER A 63 4.87 1.70 14.28
CA SER A 63 3.89 2.16 15.24
C SER A 63 3.38 3.55 14.87
N ILE A 64 2.12 3.86 15.17
CA ILE A 64 1.54 5.20 15.02
C ILE A 64 1.30 5.81 16.40
N HIS A 65 1.67 7.09 16.56
CA HIS A 65 1.55 7.83 17.81
C HIS A 65 0.75 9.14 17.67
N GLY A 66 0.34 9.47 16.47
CA GLY A 66 -0.38 10.69 16.11
C GLY A 66 -0.47 10.86 14.61
N SER A 67 -1.10 11.93 14.14
CA SER A 67 -1.21 12.21 12.70
C SER A 67 0.16 12.34 12.06
N ASP A 68 0.48 11.45 11.11
CA ASP A 68 1.75 11.35 10.40
C ASP A 68 2.98 11.19 11.33
N PHE A 69 2.76 10.75 12.58
CA PHE A 69 3.81 10.55 13.58
C PHE A 69 4.04 9.06 13.83
N PHE A 70 5.07 8.51 13.17
CA PHE A 70 5.36 7.09 13.15
C PHE A 70 6.62 6.73 13.93
N GLY A 71 6.65 5.54 14.50
CA GLY A 71 7.86 4.95 15.07
C GLY A 71 8.86 4.49 14.00
N PRO A 72 10.00 3.94 14.42
CA PRO A 72 10.97 3.30 13.53
C PRO A 72 10.35 2.18 12.71
N VAL A 73 10.89 1.94 11.51
CA VAL A 73 10.46 0.83 10.65
C VAL A 73 10.86 -0.49 11.28
N GLN A 74 9.92 -1.40 11.36
CA GLN A 74 10.12 -2.77 11.82
C GLN A 74 9.67 -3.76 10.73
N TRP A 75 10.02 -5.01 10.89
CA TRP A 75 9.58 -6.08 10.03
C TRP A 75 9.24 -7.34 10.83
N THR A 76 8.35 -8.14 10.28
CA THR A 76 7.95 -9.46 10.77
C THR A 76 7.77 -10.40 9.58
N ALA A 77 7.71 -11.68 9.83
CA ALA A 77 7.46 -12.67 8.78
C ALA A 77 6.65 -13.85 9.29
N THR A 78 6.01 -14.54 8.36
CA THR A 78 5.29 -15.80 8.57
C THR A 78 5.69 -16.80 7.48
N ALA A 79 5.82 -18.07 7.86
CA ALA A 79 6.09 -19.18 6.93
C ALA A 79 4.93 -20.19 6.87
N ASP A 80 3.83 -19.91 7.55
CA ASP A 80 2.67 -20.80 7.71
C ASP A 80 1.34 -20.12 7.37
N LEU A 81 1.40 -19.20 6.42
CA LEU A 81 0.26 -18.41 5.95
C LEU A 81 -0.41 -17.61 7.07
N GLY A 82 0.40 -17.00 7.94
CA GLY A 82 -0.07 -16.09 8.98
C GLY A 82 -0.69 -16.76 10.20
N ARG A 83 -0.54 -18.09 10.37
CA ARG A 83 -0.95 -18.76 11.61
C ARG A 83 -0.05 -18.33 12.78
N THR A 84 1.24 -18.19 12.50
CA THR A 84 2.21 -17.60 13.42
C THR A 84 3.03 -16.53 12.73
N TRP A 85 3.46 -15.55 13.52
CA TRP A 85 4.31 -14.45 13.07
C TRP A 85 5.54 -14.36 13.97
N SER A 86 6.67 -14.01 13.38
CA SER A 86 7.84 -13.66 14.18
C SER A 86 7.57 -12.36 14.96
N GLU A 87 8.23 -12.20 16.11
CA GLU A 87 8.21 -10.90 16.80
C GLU A 87 8.72 -9.78 15.86
N PRO A 88 8.07 -8.61 15.86
CA PRO A 88 8.53 -7.47 15.10
C PRO A 88 9.96 -7.06 15.49
N ARG A 89 10.83 -6.91 14.51
CA ARG A 89 12.23 -6.53 14.68
C ARG A 89 12.51 -5.22 13.96
N PRO A 90 13.30 -4.32 14.52
CA PRO A 90 13.68 -3.09 13.82
C PRO A 90 14.50 -3.41 12.56
N ILE A 91 14.36 -2.57 11.55
CA ILE A 91 15.35 -2.41 10.48
C ILE A 91 16.24 -1.26 10.91
N PRO A 92 17.44 -1.52 11.47
CA PRO A 92 18.21 -0.50 12.17
C PRO A 92 18.50 0.75 11.33
N SER A 93 18.83 0.52 10.06
CA SER A 93 19.17 1.59 9.11
C SER A 93 17.97 2.43 8.66
N LEU A 94 16.72 1.97 8.88
CA LEU A 94 15.47 2.70 8.65
C LEU A 94 14.87 3.22 9.96
N GLY A 95 15.68 3.31 11.01
CA GLY A 95 15.33 3.91 12.28
C GLY A 95 15.30 5.43 12.23
N ARG A 96 15.12 6.06 13.41
CA ARG A 96 15.23 7.50 13.56
C ARG A 96 16.66 7.91 13.80
N ARG A 97 17.05 9.02 13.18
CA ARG A 97 18.35 9.64 13.28
C ARG A 97 18.18 11.09 13.74
N ARG A 98 18.91 11.49 14.76
CA ARG A 98 18.95 12.87 15.19
C ARG A 98 19.68 13.72 14.15
N VAL A 99 19.03 14.81 13.72
CA VAL A 99 19.60 15.79 12.78
C VAL A 99 20.20 16.95 13.56
N ASP A 100 19.47 17.44 14.54
CA ASP A 100 19.91 18.50 15.47
C ASP A 100 19.25 18.33 16.85
N ALA A 101 19.23 19.38 17.67
CA ALA A 101 18.66 19.34 19.02
C ALA A 101 17.14 19.08 19.03
N GLU A 102 16.43 19.50 17.99
CA GLU A 102 14.97 19.49 17.92
C GLU A 102 14.39 18.62 16.82
N ILE A 103 15.21 18.16 15.86
CA ILE A 103 14.76 17.48 14.66
C ILE A 103 15.36 16.09 14.56
N GLU A 104 14.48 15.12 14.35
CA GLU A 104 14.83 13.76 13.98
C GLU A 104 14.39 13.48 12.55
N GLU A 105 15.22 12.81 11.78
CA GLU A 105 14.86 12.21 10.49
C GLU A 105 14.52 10.73 10.69
N GLY A 106 13.44 10.29 10.08
CA GLY A 106 13.05 8.90 9.99
C GLY A 106 12.69 8.53 8.57
N VAL A 107 12.24 7.30 8.38
CA VAL A 107 11.73 6.78 7.10
C VAL A 107 10.30 6.32 7.31
N CYS A 108 9.42 6.57 6.35
CA CYS A 108 8.04 6.10 6.41
C CYS A 108 7.57 5.52 5.07
N ASP A 109 6.37 4.93 5.10
CA ASP A 109 5.71 4.30 3.95
C ASP A 109 6.60 3.27 3.21
N VAL A 110 7.35 2.48 3.99
CA VAL A 110 8.27 1.50 3.44
C VAL A 110 7.52 0.30 2.89
N VAL A 111 7.67 0.04 1.58
CA VAL A 111 7.08 -1.11 0.88
C VAL A 111 8.17 -2.10 0.52
N PRO A 112 8.14 -3.32 1.09
CA PRO A 112 9.03 -4.39 0.70
C PRO A 112 8.53 -5.07 -0.57
N GLU A 113 9.45 -5.55 -1.39
CA GLU A 113 9.15 -6.38 -2.56
C GLU A 113 10.32 -7.31 -2.86
N TYR A 114 10.01 -8.54 -3.18
CA TYR A 114 11.03 -9.52 -3.54
C TYR A 114 11.47 -9.31 -4.99
N HIS A 115 12.77 -9.16 -5.19
CA HIS A 115 13.39 -9.04 -6.50
C HIS A 115 13.99 -10.37 -6.90
N ALA A 116 13.29 -11.09 -7.78
CA ALA A 116 13.63 -12.47 -8.12
C ALA A 116 15.01 -12.62 -8.78
N ALA A 117 15.40 -11.66 -9.62
CA ALA A 117 16.69 -11.72 -10.33
C ALA A 117 17.90 -11.67 -9.37
N THR A 118 17.80 -10.91 -8.27
CA THR A 118 18.88 -10.78 -7.27
C THR A 118 18.62 -11.60 -6.00
N LYS A 119 17.45 -12.22 -5.87
CA LYS A 119 16.99 -12.99 -4.70
C LYS A 119 17.00 -12.18 -3.40
N THR A 120 16.77 -10.86 -3.48
CA THR A 120 16.77 -9.95 -2.35
C THR A 120 15.39 -9.37 -2.11
N VAL A 121 15.14 -8.81 -0.92
CA VAL A 121 13.96 -7.97 -0.67
C VAL A 121 14.39 -6.51 -0.69
N LEU A 122 13.83 -5.75 -1.61
CA LEU A 122 14.03 -4.30 -1.72
C LEU A 122 12.90 -3.59 -0.99
N ALA A 123 13.20 -2.89 0.10
CA ALA A 123 12.27 -2.10 0.88
C ALA A 123 12.51 -0.61 0.61
N ILE A 124 11.55 0.08 -0.03
CA ILE A 124 11.64 1.49 -0.39
C ILE A 124 10.58 2.28 0.36
N GLY A 125 10.97 3.40 0.92
CA GLY A 125 10.12 4.43 1.50
C GLY A 125 10.67 5.81 1.17
N HIS A 126 10.35 6.81 1.98
CA HIS A 126 10.94 8.15 1.88
C HIS A 126 11.26 8.69 3.27
N ASN A 127 12.21 9.63 3.33
CA ASN A 127 12.53 10.27 4.58
C ASN A 127 11.41 11.21 5.03
N VAL A 128 11.35 11.42 6.32
CA VAL A 128 10.36 12.26 6.99
C VAL A 128 10.98 12.85 8.26
N PHE A 129 10.59 14.08 8.60
CA PHE A 129 11.16 14.79 9.73
C PHE A 129 10.14 14.96 10.85
N TYR A 130 10.62 14.80 12.08
CA TYR A 130 9.85 14.85 13.31
C TYR A 130 10.44 15.81 14.32
N ARG A 131 9.59 16.33 15.19
CA ARG A 131 9.95 16.87 16.51
C ARG A 131 9.80 15.78 17.56
N PRO A 132 10.30 15.97 18.78
CA PRO A 132 10.20 14.95 19.84
C PRO A 132 8.76 14.45 20.12
N LYS A 133 7.75 15.25 19.80
CA LYS A 133 6.33 14.92 20.07
C LYS A 133 5.41 15.02 18.84
N GLY A 134 5.95 14.96 17.62
CA GLY A 134 5.09 15.04 16.45
C GLY A 134 5.79 15.25 15.12
N PHE A 135 4.96 15.37 14.10
CA PHE A 135 5.38 15.63 12.75
C PHE A 135 5.95 17.06 12.60
N TYR A 136 7.13 17.20 12.01
CA TYR A 136 7.73 18.50 11.74
C TYR A 136 7.04 19.20 10.57
N ARG A 137 6.74 20.48 10.72
CA ARG A 137 6.15 21.32 9.65
C ARG A 137 6.84 22.69 9.61
N PRO A 138 7.17 23.21 8.40
CA PRO A 138 7.13 22.54 7.09
C PRO A 138 8.21 21.45 6.99
N GLN A 139 7.95 20.42 6.20
CA GLN A 139 8.94 19.37 5.97
C GLN A 139 10.13 19.89 5.18
N PRO A 140 11.37 19.58 5.59
CA PRO A 140 12.55 19.75 4.74
C PRO A 140 12.45 18.92 3.44
N PRO A 141 13.39 19.07 2.51
CA PRO A 141 13.41 18.27 1.28
C PRO A 141 13.34 16.77 1.57
N ARG A 142 12.50 16.06 0.80
CA ARG A 142 12.30 14.62 0.91
C ARG A 142 12.78 13.89 -0.33
N TRP A 143 13.30 12.70 -0.14
CA TRP A 143 13.84 11.83 -1.18
C TRP A 143 13.52 10.36 -0.88
N PRO A 144 13.58 9.48 -1.89
CA PRO A 144 13.43 8.05 -1.67
C PRO A 144 14.59 7.49 -0.85
N VAL A 145 14.24 6.65 0.13
CA VAL A 145 15.19 5.91 0.97
C VAL A 145 14.88 4.43 0.87
N TYR A 146 15.90 3.60 0.74
CA TYR A 146 15.73 2.16 0.64
C TYR A 146 16.77 1.39 1.46
N ALA A 147 16.40 0.17 1.82
CA ALA A 147 17.29 -0.85 2.35
C ALA A 147 17.03 -2.17 1.64
N VAL A 148 18.03 -3.02 1.59
CA VAL A 148 17.99 -4.31 0.92
C VAL A 148 18.21 -5.42 1.95
N ARG A 149 17.35 -6.44 1.95
CA ARG A 149 17.54 -7.65 2.74
C ARG A 149 18.14 -8.73 1.86
N SER A 150 19.30 -9.21 2.24
CA SER A 150 20.01 -10.27 1.52
C SER A 150 19.29 -11.62 1.60
N PRO A 151 19.65 -12.61 0.76
CA PRO A 151 19.15 -13.98 0.87
C PRO A 151 19.40 -14.63 2.24
N GLU A 152 20.48 -14.25 2.90
CA GLU A 152 20.86 -14.71 4.26
C GLU A 152 20.03 -14.03 5.35
N GLY A 153 19.19 -13.08 4.99
CA GLY A 153 18.27 -12.41 5.89
C GLY A 153 18.82 -11.17 6.60
N VAL A 154 19.92 -10.63 6.13
CA VAL A 154 20.57 -9.43 6.70
C VAL A 154 20.12 -8.17 5.97
N TRP A 155 19.69 -7.13 6.72
CA TRP A 155 19.37 -5.82 6.16
C TRP A 155 20.64 -4.99 5.96
N SER A 156 20.71 -4.32 4.82
CA SER A 156 21.79 -3.38 4.49
C SER A 156 21.63 -2.06 5.25
N GLU A 157 22.67 -1.23 5.21
CA GLU A 157 22.54 0.19 5.49
C GLU A 157 21.53 0.85 4.55
N ALA A 158 20.83 1.87 5.09
CA ALA A 158 19.90 2.66 4.29
C ALA A 158 20.64 3.51 3.26
N ARG A 159 20.06 3.59 2.08
CA ARG A 159 20.58 4.37 0.97
C ARG A 159 19.54 5.35 0.46
N ARG A 160 20.00 6.50 0.03
CA ARG A 160 19.21 7.44 -0.72
C ARG A 160 19.22 7.05 -2.19
N LEU A 161 18.05 6.99 -2.84
CA LEU A 161 18.00 7.01 -4.30
C LEU A 161 18.22 8.46 -4.75
N PRO A 162 19.27 8.78 -5.51
CA PRO A 162 19.49 10.10 -6.05
C PRO A 162 18.28 10.54 -6.88
N TRP A 163 17.74 11.70 -6.55
CA TRP A 163 16.63 12.31 -7.24
C TRP A 163 17.01 13.72 -7.67
N ASP A 164 17.11 13.93 -8.96
CA ASP A 164 17.49 15.19 -9.58
C ASP A 164 16.59 15.43 -10.80
N ASP A 165 15.30 15.66 -10.55
CA ASP A 165 14.36 15.95 -11.63
C ASP A 165 14.03 17.44 -11.62
N PRO A 166 14.24 18.17 -12.74
CA PRO A 166 14.00 19.62 -12.82
C PRO A 166 12.53 20.02 -12.64
N ARG A 167 11.60 19.07 -12.81
CA ARG A 167 10.16 19.31 -12.59
C ARG A 167 9.80 19.40 -11.10
N GLY A 168 10.70 18.97 -10.21
CA GLY A 168 10.52 19.08 -8.77
C GLY A 168 11.32 18.01 -8.03
N SER A 169 12.23 18.45 -7.18
CA SER A 169 13.15 17.60 -6.44
C SER A 169 12.60 17.09 -5.11
N ASN A 170 11.39 17.48 -4.72
CA ASN A 170 10.80 17.06 -3.46
C ASN A 170 9.84 15.89 -3.66
N ILE A 171 10.18 14.73 -3.13
CA ILE A 171 9.31 13.55 -3.11
C ILE A 171 8.22 13.75 -2.06
N TYR A 172 6.97 13.62 -2.48
CA TYR A 172 5.84 13.59 -1.55
C TYR A 172 5.62 12.16 -1.03
N THR A 173 5.45 11.24 -1.95
CA THR A 173 5.44 9.81 -1.68
C THR A 173 6.24 9.11 -2.75
N CYS A 174 7.19 8.29 -2.36
CA CYS A 174 7.71 7.30 -3.25
C CYS A 174 7.21 5.99 -2.70
N ASN A 175 6.40 5.32 -3.50
CA ASN A 175 6.27 3.93 -3.31
C ASN A 175 5.60 3.48 -1.99
N CYS A 176 4.68 4.28 -1.44
CA CYS A 176 3.65 3.68 -0.59
C CYS A 176 2.73 2.77 -1.42
N ALA A 177 3.09 2.51 -2.66
CA ALA A 177 2.34 1.87 -3.71
C ALA A 177 3.06 0.65 -4.29
N GLN A 178 2.40 -0.01 -5.20
CA GLN A 178 2.94 -1.13 -5.96
C GLN A 178 3.80 -0.62 -7.11
N ARG A 179 4.85 -1.36 -7.41
CA ARG A 179 5.77 -1.18 -8.54
C ARG A 179 5.77 -2.43 -9.40
N SER A 180 6.41 -2.41 -10.53
CA SER A 180 6.49 -3.55 -11.44
C SER A 180 7.92 -3.86 -11.80
N MET A 181 8.28 -5.14 -11.81
CA MET A 181 9.56 -5.61 -12.34
C MET A 181 9.40 -5.87 -13.84
N LEU A 182 10.39 -5.43 -14.62
CA LEU A 182 10.51 -5.69 -16.04
C LEU A 182 11.21 -7.03 -16.29
N ASP A 183 11.06 -7.56 -17.50
CA ASP A 183 11.65 -8.85 -17.88
C ASP A 183 13.20 -8.82 -17.85
N ASN A 184 13.80 -7.65 -17.98
CA ASN A 184 15.26 -7.44 -17.84
C ASN A 184 15.74 -7.26 -16.39
N GLY A 185 14.84 -7.38 -15.41
CA GLY A 185 15.14 -7.18 -13.99
C GLY A 185 15.14 -5.72 -13.55
N HIS A 186 14.93 -4.74 -14.42
CA HIS A 186 14.71 -3.36 -14.00
C HIS A 186 13.34 -3.20 -13.32
N LEU A 187 13.16 -2.10 -12.61
CA LEU A 187 11.94 -1.76 -11.92
C LEU A 187 11.27 -0.54 -12.57
N LEU A 188 9.96 -0.57 -12.69
CA LEU A 188 9.14 0.60 -12.93
C LEU A 188 8.58 1.09 -11.59
N ILE A 189 9.00 2.27 -11.17
CA ILE A 189 8.62 2.86 -9.89
C ILE A 189 7.88 4.17 -10.13
N PRO A 190 6.61 4.28 -9.72
CA PRO A 190 5.87 5.52 -9.80
C PRO A 190 6.20 6.41 -8.60
N PHE A 191 6.44 7.70 -8.86
CA PHE A 191 6.72 8.72 -7.86
C PHE A 191 5.67 9.82 -7.88
N SER A 192 5.27 10.29 -6.70
CA SER A 192 4.54 11.53 -6.52
C SER A 192 5.52 12.59 -6.00
N PHE A 193 5.69 13.68 -6.71
CA PHE A 193 6.73 14.67 -6.46
C PHE A 193 6.26 16.07 -6.83
N GLY A 194 7.03 17.07 -6.45
CA GLY A 194 6.77 18.47 -6.82
C GLY A 194 7.88 19.39 -6.35
N PRO A 195 7.80 20.69 -6.63
CA PRO A 195 8.75 21.67 -6.15
C PRO A 195 8.76 21.78 -4.63
N GLN A 196 9.92 22.06 -4.06
CA GLN A 196 10.06 22.35 -2.63
C GLN A 196 9.22 23.58 -2.25
N GLY A 197 8.54 23.49 -1.11
CA GLY A 197 7.73 24.60 -0.56
C GLY A 197 6.35 24.75 -1.21
N ARG A 198 6.02 23.97 -2.25
CA ARG A 198 4.69 23.94 -2.87
C ARG A 198 3.92 22.68 -2.48
N ALA A 199 2.58 22.79 -2.52
CA ALA A 199 1.72 21.66 -2.17
C ALA A 199 1.31 20.80 -3.37
N ASP A 200 1.39 21.34 -4.59
CA ASP A 200 1.01 20.65 -5.83
C ASP A 200 1.97 19.50 -6.17
N ARG A 201 1.41 18.40 -6.62
CA ARG A 201 2.12 17.17 -6.93
C ARG A 201 1.78 16.66 -8.32
N SER A 202 2.80 16.19 -8.98
CA SER A 202 2.72 15.43 -10.22
C SER A 202 3.08 13.98 -9.97
N VAL A 203 2.74 13.09 -10.88
CA VAL A 203 3.18 11.71 -10.88
C VAL A 203 3.94 11.40 -12.17
N ALA A 204 5.05 10.72 -12.06
CA ALA A 204 5.76 10.12 -13.17
C ALA A 204 6.28 8.74 -12.78
N THR A 205 6.50 7.88 -13.75
CA THR A 205 7.14 6.58 -13.56
C THR A 205 8.58 6.64 -14.00
N ALA A 206 9.47 6.07 -13.19
CA ALA A 206 10.88 5.88 -13.55
C ALA A 206 11.17 4.43 -13.89
N GLU A 207 12.03 4.21 -14.88
CA GLU A 207 12.76 2.96 -15.03
C GLU A 207 14.03 3.04 -14.21
N VAL A 208 14.23 2.05 -13.35
CA VAL A 208 15.29 2.01 -12.36
C VAL A 208 16.02 0.67 -12.47
N SER A 209 17.34 0.68 -12.65
CA SER A 209 18.15 -0.54 -12.54
C SER A 209 18.37 -0.89 -11.07
N PHE A 210 18.44 -2.19 -10.79
CA PHE A 210 18.74 -2.72 -9.47
C PHE A 210 19.63 -3.96 -9.60
N ASP A 211 20.78 -3.92 -8.96
CA ASP A 211 21.79 -4.99 -8.99
C ASP A 211 21.77 -5.89 -7.74
N GLY A 212 20.75 -5.75 -6.89
CA GLY A 212 20.65 -6.39 -5.57
C GLY A 212 21.24 -5.56 -4.43
N ARG A 213 21.84 -4.42 -4.74
CA ARG A 213 22.48 -3.52 -3.77
C ARG A 213 22.14 -2.06 -4.00
N GLU A 214 22.18 -1.60 -5.25
CA GLU A 214 22.02 -0.20 -5.61
C GLU A 214 20.89 0.01 -6.62
N LEU A 215 20.15 1.10 -6.41
CA LEU A 215 19.16 1.60 -7.33
C LEU A 215 19.73 2.78 -8.12
N LYS A 216 19.49 2.79 -9.43
CA LYS A 216 19.88 3.89 -10.31
C LYS A 216 18.73 4.21 -11.26
N ILE A 217 18.24 5.46 -11.25
CA ILE A 217 17.26 5.93 -12.24
C ILE A 217 17.95 5.98 -13.60
N LEU A 218 17.39 5.28 -14.58
CA LEU A 218 17.87 5.24 -15.95
C LEU A 218 17.15 6.26 -16.81
N ARG A 219 15.84 6.39 -16.62
CA ARG A 219 15.00 7.37 -17.30
C ARG A 219 13.70 7.64 -16.55
N MET A 220 13.16 8.83 -16.75
CA MET A 220 11.88 9.27 -16.23
C MET A 220 10.88 9.47 -17.36
N GLY A 221 9.66 9.00 -17.17
CA GLY A 221 8.55 9.28 -18.07
C GLY A 221 8.03 10.72 -17.96
N PRO A 222 7.17 11.14 -18.90
CA PRO A 222 6.41 12.37 -18.77
C PRO A 222 5.57 12.39 -17.48
N GLU A 223 5.35 13.58 -16.95
CA GLU A 223 4.51 13.75 -15.77
C GLU A 223 3.02 13.73 -16.11
N LEU A 224 2.25 13.14 -15.20
CA LEU A 224 0.81 13.27 -15.12
C LEU A 224 0.46 14.38 -14.12
N ARG A 225 -0.49 15.24 -14.48
CA ARG A 225 -0.94 16.35 -13.66
C ARG A 225 -2.46 16.37 -13.50
N LEU A 226 -2.90 16.94 -12.38
CA LEU A 226 -4.29 17.24 -12.10
C LEU A 226 -4.37 18.60 -11.39
N ASN A 227 -5.20 19.52 -11.89
CA ASN A 227 -5.40 20.84 -11.30
C ASN A 227 -6.54 20.79 -10.27
N ALA A 228 -6.39 19.95 -9.23
CA ALA A 228 -7.34 19.86 -8.13
C ALA A 228 -6.60 19.51 -6.83
N GLY A 229 -6.93 20.19 -5.74
CA GLY A 229 -6.29 19.99 -4.45
C GLY A 229 -4.76 20.04 -4.52
N ARG A 230 -4.09 19.00 -4.03
CA ARG A 230 -2.65 18.85 -4.12
C ARG A 230 -2.17 18.11 -5.39
N GLY A 231 -3.03 17.96 -6.39
CA GLY A 231 -2.71 17.21 -7.60
C GLY A 231 -2.80 15.70 -7.42
N LEU A 232 -1.87 14.96 -8.04
CA LEU A 232 -1.88 13.50 -8.02
C LEU A 232 -0.95 12.94 -6.92
N LEU A 233 -1.48 11.98 -6.17
CA LEU A 233 -0.85 11.44 -4.98
C LEU A 233 -0.85 9.90 -5.03
N GLU A 234 0.07 9.28 -4.27
CA GLU A 234 0.10 7.83 -3.97
C GLU A 234 -0.24 6.92 -5.18
N PRO A 235 0.52 7.01 -6.26
CA PRO A 235 0.31 6.17 -7.44
C PRO A 235 0.53 4.70 -7.11
N SER A 236 -0.21 3.80 -7.78
CA SER A 236 -0.02 2.36 -7.68
C SER A 236 -0.02 1.72 -9.06
N LEU A 237 1.03 0.96 -9.36
CA LEU A 237 1.31 0.37 -10.67
C LEU A 237 1.00 -1.12 -10.66
N ALA A 238 0.39 -1.63 -11.74
CA ALA A 238 0.31 -3.04 -12.04
C ALA A 238 0.68 -3.30 -13.50
N ARG A 239 1.29 -4.46 -13.77
CA ARG A 239 1.39 -5.04 -15.11
C ARG A 239 0.41 -6.19 -15.20
N PHE A 240 -0.48 -6.15 -16.18
CA PHE A 240 -1.47 -7.20 -16.39
C PHE A 240 -1.70 -7.39 -17.87
N ASP A 241 -1.61 -8.64 -18.33
CA ASP A 241 -1.87 -9.02 -19.74
C ASP A 241 -1.03 -8.19 -20.73
N GLY A 242 0.25 -8.02 -20.42
CA GLY A 242 1.22 -7.28 -21.24
C GLY A 242 1.09 -5.75 -21.20
N ARG A 243 0.12 -5.19 -20.47
CA ARG A 243 -0.15 -3.77 -20.34
C ARG A 243 0.10 -3.27 -18.92
N TYR A 244 0.43 -1.98 -18.80
CA TYR A 244 0.58 -1.32 -17.50
C TYR A 244 -0.65 -0.49 -17.16
N PHE A 245 -1.03 -0.55 -15.88
CA PHE A 245 -2.16 0.16 -15.30
C PHE A 245 -1.67 0.97 -14.11
N LEU A 246 -2.04 2.24 -14.04
CA LEU A 246 -1.69 3.13 -12.96
C LEU A 246 -2.97 3.70 -12.34
N THR A 247 -3.16 3.49 -11.04
CA THR A 247 -4.22 4.17 -10.28
C THR A 247 -3.62 5.28 -9.44
N LEU A 248 -4.36 6.35 -9.23
CA LEU A 248 -3.89 7.62 -8.69
C LEU A 248 -4.90 8.17 -7.69
N ARG A 249 -4.43 8.54 -6.51
CA ARG A 249 -5.21 9.27 -5.53
C ARG A 249 -5.29 10.74 -5.91
N ALA A 250 -6.46 11.38 -5.67
CA ALA A 250 -6.66 12.82 -5.78
C ALA A 250 -7.46 13.36 -4.59
N GLU A 251 -7.78 14.65 -4.57
CA GLU A 251 -8.48 15.32 -3.46
C GLU A 251 -9.77 16.05 -3.95
N ASP A 252 -10.31 15.63 -5.08
CA ASP A 252 -11.55 16.09 -5.69
C ASP A 252 -12.68 15.07 -5.58
N ASP A 253 -12.64 14.23 -4.56
CA ASP A 253 -13.56 13.11 -4.33
C ASP A 253 -13.54 12.06 -5.46
N ARG A 254 -12.42 11.98 -6.19
CA ARG A 254 -12.17 11.02 -7.26
C ARG A 254 -10.88 10.25 -7.04
N GLY A 255 -10.82 9.08 -7.61
CA GLY A 255 -9.58 8.39 -7.95
C GLY A 255 -9.43 8.38 -9.46
N TYR A 256 -8.22 8.22 -9.95
CA TYR A 256 -7.95 8.24 -11.39
C TYR A 256 -7.23 6.97 -11.84
N VAL A 257 -7.37 6.66 -13.11
CA VAL A 257 -6.73 5.52 -13.76
C VAL A 257 -6.18 5.93 -15.13
N THR A 258 -5.08 5.30 -15.52
CA THR A 258 -4.52 5.40 -16.85
C THR A 258 -3.80 4.10 -17.21
N THR A 259 -3.45 3.94 -18.48
CA THR A 259 -2.72 2.78 -19.01
C THR A 259 -1.53 3.21 -19.85
N SER A 260 -0.59 2.29 -19.98
CA SER A 260 0.62 2.45 -20.79
C SER A 260 1.03 1.10 -21.38
N ASP A 261 1.65 1.12 -22.55
CA ASP A 261 2.23 -0.07 -23.18
C ASP A 261 3.72 -0.23 -22.79
N ASP A 262 4.40 0.85 -22.37
CA ASP A 262 5.81 0.84 -21.96
C ASP A 262 6.03 1.10 -20.46
N GLY A 263 4.96 1.46 -19.72
CA GLY A 263 5.02 1.80 -18.30
C GLY A 263 5.64 3.16 -17.99
N LEU A 264 6.03 3.94 -19.00
CA LEU A 264 6.63 5.27 -18.85
C LEU A 264 5.75 6.36 -19.46
N ARG A 265 5.21 6.13 -20.66
CA ARG A 265 4.31 7.06 -21.33
C ARG A 265 2.87 6.63 -21.09
N TRP A 266 2.13 7.46 -20.39
CA TRP A 266 0.77 7.17 -19.95
C TRP A 266 -0.25 7.86 -20.85
N ALA A 267 -1.37 7.18 -21.13
CA ALA A 267 -2.53 7.81 -21.72
C ALA A 267 -3.10 8.91 -20.79
N PRO A 268 -3.98 9.80 -21.26
CA PRO A 268 -4.66 10.74 -20.39
C PRO A 268 -5.38 10.05 -19.23
N ILE A 269 -5.26 10.60 -18.04
CA ILE A 269 -5.93 10.08 -16.83
C ILE A 269 -7.45 10.19 -16.98
N ARG A 270 -8.16 9.21 -16.45
CA ARG A 270 -9.62 9.17 -16.41
C ARG A 270 -10.09 8.97 -14.96
N PRO A 271 -11.15 9.64 -14.51
CA PRO A 271 -11.72 9.35 -13.20
C PRO A 271 -12.32 7.94 -13.18
N TRP A 272 -12.19 7.25 -12.07
CA TRP A 272 -12.89 6.00 -11.86
C TRP A 272 -14.40 6.21 -11.90
N CYS A 273 -15.10 5.35 -12.60
CA CYS A 273 -16.55 5.23 -12.66
C CYS A 273 -16.96 3.76 -12.71
N TRP A 274 -18.23 3.52 -12.52
CA TRP A 274 -18.83 2.21 -12.72
C TRP A 274 -18.95 1.85 -14.21
N ASP A 275 -19.16 0.58 -14.52
CA ASP A 275 -19.33 0.06 -15.88
C ASP A 275 -20.54 0.64 -16.61
N ASP A 276 -21.58 1.06 -15.87
CA ASP A 276 -22.74 1.80 -16.40
C ASP A 276 -22.44 3.30 -16.68
N GLY A 277 -21.23 3.78 -16.32
CA GLY A 277 -20.79 5.16 -16.51
C GLY A 277 -21.12 6.09 -15.34
N GLU A 278 -21.80 5.61 -14.29
CA GLU A 278 -22.07 6.42 -13.11
C GLU A 278 -20.77 6.79 -12.37
N PRO A 279 -20.58 8.07 -11.99
CA PRO A 279 -19.40 8.52 -11.28
C PRO A 279 -19.21 7.81 -9.94
N LEU A 280 -17.96 7.51 -9.61
CA LEU A 280 -17.61 6.91 -8.33
C LEU A 280 -16.97 7.96 -7.42
N ALA A 281 -17.65 8.31 -6.31
CA ALA A 281 -17.10 9.18 -5.28
C ALA A 281 -16.12 8.37 -4.42
N MET A 282 -14.80 8.54 -4.66
CA MET A 282 -13.74 7.85 -3.93
C MET A 282 -13.16 8.70 -2.80
N SER A 283 -12.75 8.04 -1.75
CA SER A 283 -12.01 8.67 -0.67
C SER A 283 -10.68 9.23 -1.16
N THR A 284 -10.27 10.36 -0.59
CA THR A 284 -8.90 10.84 -0.75
C THR A 284 -7.94 9.96 0.07
N THR A 285 -7.69 8.76 -0.44
CA THR A 285 -6.74 7.78 0.08
C THR A 285 -6.16 6.94 -1.04
N GLN A 286 -5.14 6.17 -0.71
CA GLN A 286 -4.50 5.27 -1.66
C GLN A 286 -5.45 4.21 -2.21
N GLN A 287 -5.13 3.70 -3.38
CA GLN A 287 -5.80 2.59 -4.06
C GLN A 287 -4.75 1.53 -4.39
N ARG A 288 -5.13 0.25 -4.42
CA ARG A 288 -4.21 -0.86 -4.68
C ARG A 288 -4.78 -1.83 -5.67
N TRP A 289 -3.91 -2.34 -6.49
CA TRP A 289 -4.24 -3.44 -7.37
C TRP A 289 -4.25 -4.76 -6.60
N LEU A 290 -5.25 -5.58 -6.84
CA LEU A 290 -5.32 -6.97 -6.41
C LEU A 290 -5.37 -7.83 -7.67
N MET A 291 -4.24 -8.45 -7.99
CA MET A 291 -4.07 -9.21 -9.22
C MET A 291 -4.35 -10.69 -9.00
N HIS A 292 -5.08 -11.27 -9.92
CA HIS A 292 -5.21 -12.71 -10.11
C HIS A 292 -4.99 -13.01 -11.59
N SER A 293 -4.44 -14.17 -11.95
CA SER A 293 -4.16 -14.54 -13.35
C SER A 293 -5.34 -14.32 -14.32
N ASP A 294 -6.56 -14.39 -13.83
CA ASP A 294 -7.77 -14.24 -14.66
C ASP A 294 -8.33 -12.81 -14.70
N ALA A 295 -8.03 -11.97 -13.71
CA ALA A 295 -8.62 -10.63 -13.59
C ALA A 295 -7.78 -9.65 -12.78
N LEU A 296 -7.83 -8.38 -13.19
CA LEU A 296 -7.30 -7.25 -12.45
C LEU A 296 -8.41 -6.64 -11.59
N ARG A 297 -8.15 -6.44 -10.30
CA ARG A 297 -9.09 -5.85 -9.36
C ARG A 297 -8.47 -4.64 -8.66
N LEU A 298 -9.34 -3.73 -8.24
CA LEU A 298 -8.96 -2.58 -7.43
C LEU A 298 -9.48 -2.76 -6.00
N VAL A 299 -8.62 -2.50 -5.02
CA VAL A 299 -9.01 -2.32 -3.61
C VAL A 299 -9.01 -0.83 -3.32
N TYR A 300 -10.10 -0.32 -2.72
CA TYR A 300 -10.33 1.10 -2.54
C TYR A 300 -11.33 1.40 -1.43
N THR A 301 -11.47 2.69 -1.09
CA THR A 301 -12.55 3.21 -0.25
C THR A 301 -13.37 4.21 -1.04
N ARG A 302 -14.66 4.26 -0.79
CA ARG A 302 -15.59 5.17 -1.46
C ARG A 302 -16.68 5.65 -0.51
N LYS A 303 -17.36 6.71 -0.87
CA LYS A 303 -18.57 7.16 -0.18
C LYS A 303 -19.70 6.14 -0.35
N SER A 304 -20.37 5.86 0.74
CA SER A 304 -21.59 5.03 0.80
C SER A 304 -22.53 5.57 1.87
N ALA A 305 -23.76 5.07 1.93
CA ALA A 305 -24.73 5.48 2.95
C ALA A 305 -24.22 5.18 4.37
N GLU A 306 -23.56 4.02 4.55
CA GLU A 306 -23.09 3.55 5.87
C GLU A 306 -21.88 4.35 6.40
N ASN A 307 -21.15 5.09 5.55
CA ASN A 307 -19.94 5.78 5.96
C ASN A 307 -19.96 7.30 5.72
N ALA A 308 -21.12 7.87 5.46
CA ALA A 308 -21.23 9.28 5.09
C ALA A 308 -20.63 10.24 6.12
N LYS A 309 -20.62 9.87 7.42
CA LYS A 309 -20.02 10.63 8.52
C LYS A 309 -18.60 10.22 8.86
N VAL A 310 -18.09 9.11 8.30
CA VAL A 310 -16.74 8.62 8.57
C VAL A 310 -15.71 9.52 7.89
N PHE A 311 -14.65 9.86 8.61
CA PHE A 311 -13.59 10.75 8.12
C PHE A 311 -13.01 10.27 6.79
N ARG A 312 -13.15 11.09 5.76
CA ARG A 312 -12.71 10.81 4.39
C ARG A 312 -13.22 9.46 3.85
N TRP A 313 -14.31 8.92 4.36
CA TRP A 313 -14.92 7.65 3.96
C TRP A 313 -13.93 6.48 3.92
N ARG A 314 -12.98 6.45 4.88
CA ARG A 314 -11.87 5.49 4.90
C ARG A 314 -12.22 4.11 5.46
N ALA A 315 -13.50 3.79 5.59
CA ALA A 315 -14.06 2.48 5.90
C ALA A 315 -15.48 2.41 5.35
N PRO A 316 -15.96 1.22 4.88
CA PRO A 316 -15.20 -0.03 4.71
C PRO A 316 -14.21 0.01 3.54
N LEU A 317 -13.38 -1.04 3.41
CA LEU A 317 -12.64 -1.33 2.18
C LEU A 317 -13.51 -2.14 1.23
N TYR A 318 -13.45 -1.79 -0.04
CA TYR A 318 -14.09 -2.51 -1.13
C TYR A 318 -13.05 -3.11 -2.07
N VAL A 319 -13.47 -4.15 -2.79
CA VAL A 319 -12.75 -4.72 -3.93
C VAL A 319 -13.71 -4.91 -5.09
N ALA A 320 -13.32 -4.51 -6.29
CA ALA A 320 -14.10 -4.73 -7.52
C ALA A 320 -13.18 -5.10 -8.68
N GLU A 321 -13.72 -5.86 -9.62
CA GLU A 321 -13.06 -6.19 -10.88
C GLU A 321 -13.03 -4.97 -11.80
N VAL A 322 -11.96 -4.85 -12.59
CA VAL A 322 -11.75 -3.77 -13.55
C VAL A 322 -12.04 -4.25 -14.95
N ASP A 323 -12.95 -3.58 -15.64
CA ASP A 323 -13.01 -3.64 -17.11
C ASP A 323 -11.75 -2.95 -17.66
N ARG A 324 -10.81 -3.75 -18.09
CA ARG A 324 -9.48 -3.31 -18.57
C ARG A 324 -9.53 -2.56 -19.90
N ARG A 325 -10.61 -2.72 -20.69
CA ARG A 325 -10.80 -2.03 -21.97
C ARG A 325 -11.39 -0.65 -21.77
N GLN A 326 -12.41 -0.55 -20.91
CA GLN A 326 -13.10 0.71 -20.62
C GLN A 326 -12.45 1.51 -19.48
N LEU A 327 -11.60 0.89 -18.65
CA LEU A 327 -11.01 1.45 -17.42
C LEU A 327 -12.10 1.87 -16.44
N ARG A 328 -13.01 0.93 -16.14
CA ARG A 328 -14.15 1.11 -15.25
C ARG A 328 -14.23 -0.02 -14.25
N LEU A 329 -14.85 0.22 -13.10
CA LEU A 329 -15.13 -0.84 -12.13
C LEU A 329 -16.44 -1.52 -12.48
N ILE A 330 -16.45 -2.86 -12.49
CA ILE A 330 -17.64 -3.66 -12.72
C ILE A 330 -18.45 -3.69 -11.42
N ARG A 331 -19.56 -2.94 -11.38
CA ARG A 331 -20.38 -2.75 -10.19
C ARG A 331 -20.86 -4.06 -9.57
N SER A 332 -21.28 -5.00 -10.38
CA SER A 332 -21.78 -6.30 -9.93
C SER A 332 -20.73 -7.21 -9.27
N SER A 333 -19.44 -6.87 -9.43
CA SER A 333 -18.31 -7.57 -8.82
C SER A 333 -17.86 -6.96 -7.49
N GLU A 334 -18.43 -5.82 -7.08
CA GLU A 334 -18.02 -5.17 -5.84
C GLU A 334 -18.34 -6.04 -4.62
N ARG A 335 -17.35 -6.19 -3.75
CA ARG A 335 -17.48 -6.85 -2.45
C ARG A 335 -16.85 -6.00 -1.36
N VAL A 336 -17.36 -6.12 -0.14
CA VAL A 336 -16.70 -5.59 1.04
C VAL A 336 -15.47 -6.46 1.33
N ALA A 337 -14.29 -5.88 1.15
CA ALA A 337 -13.02 -6.53 1.39
C ALA A 337 -12.67 -6.53 2.90
N MET A 338 -13.05 -5.46 3.61
CA MET A 338 -12.93 -5.37 5.07
C MET A 338 -14.06 -4.47 5.59
N ALA A 339 -14.89 -5.01 6.46
CA ALA A 339 -16.05 -4.30 6.97
C ALA A 339 -15.66 -3.11 7.86
N LEU A 340 -16.54 -2.11 7.90
CA LEU A 340 -16.49 -1.02 8.85
C LEU A 340 -16.58 -1.57 10.28
N ALA A 341 -15.73 -1.10 11.17
CA ALA A 341 -15.75 -1.42 12.59
C ALA A 341 -15.95 -0.14 13.41
N GLY A 342 -16.97 -0.14 14.26
CA GLY A 342 -17.39 1.01 15.05
C GLY A 342 -18.76 1.53 14.64
N ASP A 343 -19.27 2.50 15.39
CA ASP A 343 -20.58 3.14 15.16
C ASP A 343 -20.39 4.43 14.34
N ALA A 344 -20.59 4.33 13.03
CA ALA A 344 -20.43 5.45 12.12
C ALA A 344 -21.45 6.57 12.33
N GLU A 345 -22.61 6.29 12.91
CA GLU A 345 -23.66 7.26 13.14
C GLU A 345 -23.44 8.09 14.41
N ARG A 346 -23.16 7.43 15.54
CA ARG A 346 -23.02 8.06 16.85
C ARG A 346 -21.60 8.49 17.17
N HIS A 347 -20.62 7.70 16.73
CA HIS A 347 -19.21 7.87 17.06
C HIS A 347 -18.30 7.77 15.83
N PRO A 348 -18.50 8.61 14.78
CA PRO A 348 -17.77 8.48 13.51
C PRO A 348 -16.24 8.64 13.64
N LYS A 349 -15.75 9.30 14.71
CA LYS A 349 -14.32 9.43 15.00
C LYS A 349 -13.71 8.20 15.65
N ASP A 350 -14.53 7.27 16.13
CA ASP A 350 -14.11 6.01 16.73
C ASP A 350 -14.15 4.85 15.72
N VAL A 351 -14.63 5.10 14.51
CA VAL A 351 -14.57 4.15 13.41
C VAL A 351 -13.12 3.94 12.98
N GLU A 352 -12.73 2.67 12.90
CA GLU A 352 -11.38 2.30 12.44
C GLU A 352 -11.13 2.75 11.01
N GLN A 353 -10.06 3.50 10.81
CA GLN A 353 -9.64 3.95 9.49
C GLN A 353 -8.88 2.84 8.76
N LEU A 354 -9.34 2.47 7.57
CA LEU A 354 -8.78 1.39 6.76
C LEU A 354 -8.00 1.90 5.54
N GLY A 355 -7.83 3.20 5.41
CA GLY A 355 -7.28 3.83 4.19
C GLY A 355 -5.78 3.61 3.97
N ASN A 356 -5.04 3.02 4.90
CA ASN A 356 -3.61 2.74 4.74
C ASN A 356 -3.34 1.24 4.66
N PHE A 357 -3.81 0.63 3.61
CA PHE A 357 -3.74 -0.79 3.35
C PHE A 357 -2.70 -1.16 2.28
N HIS A 358 -2.39 -2.45 2.19
CA HIS A 358 -1.57 -3.03 1.14
C HIS A 358 -2.15 -4.37 0.69
N THR A 359 -1.77 -4.81 -0.52
CA THR A 359 -2.20 -6.10 -1.09
C THR A 359 -1.00 -6.96 -1.40
N VAL A 360 -1.08 -8.25 -1.15
CA VAL A 360 -0.04 -9.23 -1.46
C VAL A 360 -0.65 -10.55 -1.89
N ALA A 361 -0.09 -11.18 -2.92
CA ALA A 361 -0.38 -12.56 -3.27
C ALA A 361 0.37 -13.47 -2.27
N ALA A 362 -0.33 -14.01 -1.27
CA ALA A 362 0.29 -14.75 -0.18
C ALA A 362 0.65 -16.19 -0.59
N ASP A 363 -0.23 -16.82 -1.37
CA ASP A 363 0.00 -18.09 -2.05
C ASP A 363 -0.91 -18.18 -3.28
N PRO A 364 -0.82 -19.25 -4.10
CA PRO A 364 -1.71 -19.40 -5.25
C PRO A 364 -3.20 -19.43 -4.91
N GLY A 365 -3.60 -19.87 -3.71
CA GLY A 365 -5.00 -19.98 -3.28
C GLY A 365 -5.56 -18.72 -2.66
N GLN A 366 -4.71 -17.77 -2.26
CA GLN A 366 -5.18 -16.57 -1.56
C GLN A 366 -4.27 -15.36 -1.72
N SER A 367 -4.89 -14.20 -1.74
CA SER A 367 -4.23 -12.90 -1.56
C SER A 367 -4.68 -12.25 -0.25
N TRP A 368 -3.85 -11.39 0.31
CA TRP A 368 -4.16 -10.67 1.53
C TRP A 368 -4.24 -9.17 1.30
N ILE A 369 -5.10 -8.54 2.09
CA ILE A 369 -5.15 -7.08 2.26
C ILE A 369 -4.76 -6.80 3.71
N THR A 370 -3.60 -6.17 3.92
CA THR A 370 -3.05 -5.87 5.24
C THR A 370 -3.35 -4.43 5.62
N VAL A 371 -3.79 -4.18 6.84
CA VAL A 371 -4.20 -2.85 7.32
C VAL A 371 -3.75 -2.65 8.76
N GLY A 372 -2.99 -1.60 9.02
CA GLY A 372 -2.89 -1.06 10.37
C GLY A 372 -4.08 -0.12 10.60
N ALA A 373 -5.13 -0.64 11.23
CA ALA A 373 -6.35 0.12 11.50
C ALA A 373 -6.21 0.94 12.78
N PHE A 374 -6.86 2.10 12.83
CA PHE A 374 -6.91 2.92 14.04
C PHE A 374 -8.12 3.87 14.03
N ALA A 375 -8.64 4.15 15.22
CA ALA A 375 -9.64 5.19 15.43
C ALA A 375 -8.99 6.58 15.47
N PRO A 376 -9.45 7.56 14.70
CA PRO A 376 -8.87 8.92 14.69
C PRO A 376 -8.88 9.63 16.06
N SER A 377 -9.85 9.30 16.93
CA SER A 377 -9.96 9.89 18.26
C SER A 377 -8.84 9.52 19.22
N THR A 378 -8.28 8.31 19.07
CA THR A 378 -7.33 7.73 20.03
C THR A 378 -6.00 7.32 19.40
N PHE A 379 -5.90 7.22 18.08
CA PHE A 379 -4.80 6.57 17.36
C PHE A 379 -4.55 5.13 17.83
N LYS A 380 -5.60 4.45 18.29
CA LYS A 380 -5.57 3.05 18.73
C LYS A 380 -6.38 2.18 17.78
N GLY A 381 -5.91 0.97 17.57
CA GLY A 381 -6.58 -0.01 16.74
C GLY A 381 -5.73 -1.24 16.42
N PRO A 382 -6.34 -2.27 15.82
CA PRO A 382 -5.69 -3.52 15.54
C PRO A 382 -4.92 -3.51 14.22
N LEU A 383 -3.97 -4.43 14.10
CA LEU A 383 -3.49 -4.90 12.81
C LEU A 383 -4.51 -5.92 12.27
N ARG A 384 -5.00 -5.68 11.04
CA ARG A 384 -5.97 -6.55 10.37
C ARG A 384 -5.40 -7.13 9.09
N ILE A 385 -5.81 -8.36 8.80
CA ILE A 385 -5.61 -8.99 7.49
C ILE A 385 -6.96 -9.43 6.97
N SER A 386 -7.27 -9.07 5.74
CA SER A 386 -8.39 -9.64 5.00
C SER A 386 -7.82 -10.63 3.97
N ARG A 387 -8.25 -11.89 4.08
CA ARG A 387 -7.86 -12.99 3.19
C ARG A 387 -8.88 -13.12 2.08
N VAL A 388 -8.44 -12.94 0.85
CA VAL A 388 -9.23 -13.14 -0.36
C VAL A 388 -8.88 -14.51 -0.90
N PHE A 389 -9.78 -15.48 -0.76
CA PHE A 389 -9.60 -16.85 -1.27
C PHE A 389 -10.12 -16.95 -2.70
N TRP A 390 -9.31 -17.54 -3.54
CA TRP A 390 -9.62 -17.70 -4.96
C TRP A 390 -10.37 -18.98 -5.25
N THR A 391 -11.25 -18.98 -6.27
CA THR A 391 -11.93 -20.18 -6.77
C THR A 391 -10.99 -21.08 -7.57
N ARG A 392 -9.94 -20.50 -8.13
CA ARG A 392 -8.85 -21.15 -8.86
C ARG A 392 -7.51 -20.58 -8.41
N PRO A 393 -6.44 -21.39 -8.45
CA PRO A 393 -5.12 -20.87 -8.09
C PRO A 393 -4.67 -19.70 -8.96
N ASN A 394 -4.12 -18.67 -8.32
CA ASN A 394 -3.43 -17.60 -9.01
C ASN A 394 -2.10 -18.12 -9.55
N ARG A 395 -1.84 -17.96 -10.82
CA ARG A 395 -0.65 -18.49 -11.50
C ARG A 395 0.48 -17.46 -11.65
N GLY A 396 0.37 -16.31 -11.00
CA GLY A 396 1.41 -15.29 -10.91
C GLY A 396 1.23 -14.13 -11.85
#